data_06754b0d69d29b7bfb05b894aee665a6
#
_entry.id   06754b0d69d29b7bfb05b894aee665a6
#
_cell.length_a   1.000
_cell.length_b   1.000
_cell.length_c   1.000
_cell.angle_alpha   90.00
_cell.angle_beta   90.00
_cell.angle_gamma   90.00
#
_symmetry.space_group_name_H-M   'P 1'
#
loop_
_entity.id
_entity.type
_entity.pdbx_description
1 polymer ?
#
loop_
_entity_poly.entity_id
_entity_poly.type
_entity_poly.pdbx_seq_one_letter_code
_entity_poly.pdbx_strand_id
1 'polypeptide(L)'
;MNTSFVNTKICEDRTMAEPRIPNDLLPSDPRFGCGPSRIRREVVASLSEPGSVMGTSHRQPPVRHVVAAIREELSTLYDLPAGYEVALGNGGATLFWDMATVSLVEKRAATGVYGEFTKKFSSVLQGAPFLADPAVFQAPPGELALPQALGEIDAYAWAHNETSTGVVAPIRRPDEIDEKSLVLVDATSAAGGVTADVAQTDAYYFSPQKNLSSDGGLWLAILSPAAIERSERLTTSARWVPQMLDLSVAVKNCRADQTLNTPALATLVMLEAQCRWLLDNGGMTWAASRTASTSGILYRWAEDNPLTTPFVTDPALRSPVVVTIDIDESVDATQL
;
A
#
# COMPACT_ATOMS: atom_id res chain seq x y z
N MET A 1 -44.24 26.19 59.96
CA MET A 1 -42.86 25.78 60.22
C MET A 1 -42.68 24.43 59.56
N ASN A 2 -42.11 24.39 58.37
CA ASN A 2 -41.77 23.15 57.70
C ASN A 2 -40.39 23.39 57.03
N THR A 3 -39.36 22.87 57.67
CA THR A 3 -37.98 22.87 57.17
C THR A 3 -37.78 21.64 56.30
N SER A 4 -37.70 21.86 55.01
CA SER A 4 -37.34 20.86 54.04
C SER A 4 -35.79 20.73 53.98
N PHE A 5 -35.27 19.58 54.34
CA PHE A 5 -33.88 19.20 54.15
C PHE A 5 -33.66 18.81 52.68
N VAL A 6 -32.88 19.62 51.97
CA VAL A 6 -32.35 19.30 50.65
C VAL A 6 -31.13 18.39 50.86
N ASN A 7 -31.29 17.14 50.47
CA ASN A 7 -30.21 16.14 50.47
C ASN A 7 -29.37 16.33 49.23
N THR A 8 -28.27 17.08 49.30
CA THR A 8 -27.27 17.22 48.24
C THR A 8 -26.43 15.95 48.17
N LYS A 9 -26.76 15.05 47.25
CA LYS A 9 -25.84 13.97 46.91
C LYS A 9 -24.59 14.58 46.25
N ILE A 10 -23.49 14.53 46.99
CA ILE A 10 -22.14 14.78 46.46
C ILE A 10 -21.86 13.64 45.47
N CYS A 11 -21.90 13.90 44.17
CA CYS A 11 -21.28 13.05 43.16
C CYS A 11 -19.77 13.10 43.44
N GLU A 12 -19.23 12.08 44.07
CA GLU A 12 -17.79 11.83 44.07
C GLU A 12 -17.37 11.60 42.62
N ASP A 13 -16.69 12.61 42.06
CA ASP A 13 -16.00 12.55 40.80
C ASP A 13 -14.84 11.54 40.99
N ARG A 14 -15.11 10.27 40.72
CA ARG A 14 -14.06 9.24 40.60
C ARG A 14 -13.28 9.53 39.34
N THR A 15 -12.32 10.44 39.39
CA THR A 15 -11.24 10.50 38.45
C THR A 15 -10.55 9.13 38.47
N MET A 16 -10.91 8.27 37.51
CA MET A 16 -10.17 7.03 37.29
C MET A 16 -8.72 7.41 37.09
N ALA A 17 -7.82 6.87 37.89
CA ALA A 17 -6.40 7.06 37.69
C ALA A 17 -6.05 6.55 36.27
N GLU A 18 -5.36 7.38 35.50
CA GLU A 18 -4.88 6.97 34.19
C GLU A 18 -4.15 5.62 34.30
N PRO A 19 -4.48 4.65 33.44
CA PRO A 19 -3.80 3.35 33.46
C PRO A 19 -2.30 3.58 33.19
N ARG A 20 -1.46 3.23 34.13
CA ARG A 20 0.01 3.34 34.02
C ARG A 20 0.56 2.01 33.57
N ILE A 21 1.06 1.96 32.34
CA ILE A 21 1.84 0.83 31.85
C ILE A 21 3.21 0.85 32.55
N PRO A 22 3.67 -0.25 33.15
CA PRO A 22 5.01 -0.36 33.71
C PRO A 22 6.08 0.01 32.69
N ASN A 23 7.10 0.78 33.12
CA ASN A 23 8.14 1.29 32.20
C ASN A 23 8.92 0.19 31.45
N ASP A 24 9.07 -0.97 32.04
CA ASP A 24 9.72 -2.15 31.47
C ASP A 24 8.91 -2.82 30.35
N LEU A 25 7.59 -2.54 30.29
CA LEU A 25 6.70 -3.00 29.22
C LEU A 25 6.56 -1.97 28.09
N LEU A 26 7.01 -0.73 28.30
CA LEU A 26 6.93 0.30 27.28
C LEU A 26 7.91 0.01 26.13
N PRO A 27 7.46 0.06 24.87
CA PRO A 27 8.36 -0.06 23.73
C PRO A 27 9.28 1.16 23.65
N SER A 28 10.51 0.98 23.20
CA SER A 28 11.48 2.07 22.98
C SER A 28 11.00 3.12 21.95
N ASP A 29 10.04 2.77 21.13
CA ASP A 29 9.34 3.62 20.17
C ASP A 29 7.85 3.30 20.24
N PRO A 30 7.02 4.19 20.79
CA PRO A 30 5.60 3.92 21.03
C PRO A 30 4.71 4.12 19.78
N ARG A 31 5.28 4.50 18.63
CA ARG A 31 4.51 4.67 17.41
C ARG A 31 3.95 3.32 16.93
N PHE A 32 2.65 3.18 16.95
CA PHE A 32 1.94 1.93 16.66
C PHE A 32 0.78 2.17 15.69
N GLY A 33 1.09 2.68 14.50
CA GLY A 33 0.11 2.99 13.47
C GLY A 33 0.21 2.06 12.27
N CYS A 34 -0.79 2.15 11.38
CA CYS A 34 -0.84 1.41 10.11
C CYS A 34 0.21 1.86 9.07
N GLY A 35 1.12 2.75 9.45
CA GLY A 35 2.17 3.31 8.59
C GLY A 35 2.07 4.84 8.45
N PRO A 36 3.18 5.50 8.09
CA PRO A 36 4.48 4.93 7.69
C PRO A 36 5.10 4.02 8.74
N SER A 37 5.83 2.98 8.24
CA SER A 37 6.50 2.04 9.13
C SER A 37 7.80 2.61 9.67
N ARG A 38 8.23 2.09 10.82
CA ARG A 38 9.50 2.46 11.42
C ARG A 38 10.66 2.01 10.52
N ILE A 39 11.54 2.94 10.18
CA ILE A 39 12.79 2.66 9.46
C ILE A 39 13.83 2.13 10.46
N ARG A 40 14.61 1.13 10.08
CA ARG A 40 15.69 0.59 10.89
C ARG A 40 16.76 1.66 11.13
N ARG A 41 17.25 1.79 12.37
CA ARG A 41 18.16 2.87 12.78
C ARG A 41 19.46 2.86 11.98
N GLU A 42 20.04 1.68 11.73
CA GLU A 42 21.26 1.49 10.94
C GLU A 42 21.09 1.96 9.50
N VAL A 43 19.88 1.82 8.92
CA VAL A 43 19.57 2.29 7.56
C VAL A 43 19.52 3.82 7.53
N VAL A 44 18.90 4.45 8.53
CA VAL A 44 18.91 5.92 8.64
C VAL A 44 20.34 6.45 8.85
N ALA A 45 21.14 5.79 9.70
CA ALA A 45 22.52 6.19 9.97
C ALA A 45 23.38 6.13 8.70
N SER A 46 23.17 5.13 7.82
CA SER A 46 23.96 4.98 6.58
C SER A 46 23.85 6.16 5.62
N LEU A 47 22.77 6.97 5.71
CA LEU A 47 22.59 8.15 4.88
C LEU A 47 23.67 9.23 5.12
N SER A 48 24.29 9.24 6.30
CA SER A 48 25.35 10.19 6.68
C SER A 48 26.77 9.64 6.58
N GLU A 49 26.92 8.36 6.22
CA GLU A 49 28.23 7.72 6.12
C GLU A 49 29.05 8.26 4.93
N PRO A 50 30.40 8.24 5.04
CA PRO A 50 31.27 8.56 3.91
C PRO A 50 30.96 7.66 2.70
N GLY A 51 30.79 8.28 1.53
CA GLY A 51 30.40 7.57 0.30
C GLY A 51 28.88 7.49 0.06
N SER A 52 28.06 8.08 0.93
CA SER A 52 26.64 8.26 0.68
C SER A 52 26.38 8.95 -0.66
N VAL A 53 25.37 8.51 -1.38
CA VAL A 53 24.95 9.11 -2.67
C VAL A 53 24.16 10.41 -2.49
N MET A 54 23.93 10.85 -1.26
CA MET A 54 23.18 12.08 -0.98
C MET A 54 23.80 13.29 -1.68
N GLY A 55 22.96 14.11 -2.35
CA GLY A 55 23.40 15.25 -3.13
C GLY A 55 23.99 14.90 -4.51
N THR A 56 24.08 13.62 -4.88
CA THR A 56 24.58 13.17 -6.18
C THR A 56 23.48 13.22 -7.23
N SER A 57 23.82 13.64 -8.45
CA SER A 57 22.86 13.63 -9.56
C SER A 57 22.40 12.21 -9.87
N HIS A 58 21.08 12.04 -10.08
CA HIS A 58 20.48 10.77 -10.47
C HIS A 58 20.95 10.21 -11.82
N ARG A 59 21.67 11.02 -12.61
CA ARG A 59 22.29 10.60 -13.88
C ARG A 59 23.69 10.01 -13.70
N GLN A 60 24.26 10.16 -12.52
CA GLN A 60 25.60 9.65 -12.21
C GLN A 60 25.56 8.17 -11.77
N PRO A 61 26.64 7.41 -12.04
CA PRO A 61 26.68 5.98 -11.75
C PRO A 61 26.28 5.60 -10.32
N PRO A 62 26.68 6.31 -9.25
CA PRO A 62 26.31 5.87 -7.89
C PRO A 62 24.78 5.79 -7.67
N VAL A 63 24.01 6.78 -8.15
CA VAL A 63 22.55 6.76 -8.00
C VAL A 63 21.90 5.76 -8.96
N ARG A 64 22.45 5.64 -10.18
CA ARG A 64 21.97 4.63 -11.14
C ARG A 64 22.14 3.21 -10.58
N HIS A 65 23.25 2.93 -9.89
CA HIS A 65 23.47 1.63 -9.26
C HIS A 65 22.41 1.35 -8.17
N VAL A 66 21.98 2.33 -7.37
CA VAL A 66 20.90 2.15 -6.40
C VAL A 66 19.59 1.83 -7.11
N VAL A 67 19.25 2.54 -8.19
CA VAL A 67 18.01 2.25 -8.96
C VAL A 67 18.08 0.86 -9.59
N ALA A 68 19.21 0.46 -10.17
CA ALA A 68 19.40 -0.87 -10.73
C ALA A 68 19.25 -1.96 -9.67
N ALA A 69 19.87 -1.78 -8.50
CA ALA A 69 19.78 -2.72 -7.38
C ALA A 69 18.34 -2.90 -6.90
N ILE A 70 17.60 -1.82 -6.69
CA ILE A 70 16.18 -1.89 -6.29
C ILE A 70 15.37 -2.69 -7.32
N ARG A 71 15.57 -2.44 -8.61
CA ARG A 71 14.86 -3.16 -9.68
C ARG A 71 15.18 -4.65 -9.68
N GLU A 72 16.41 -5.02 -9.52
CA GLU A 72 16.89 -6.42 -9.45
C GLU A 72 16.38 -7.12 -8.18
N GLU A 73 16.51 -6.47 -7.02
CA GLU A 73 16.08 -7.00 -5.74
C GLU A 73 14.55 -7.21 -5.68
N LEU A 74 13.76 -6.25 -6.17
CA LEU A 74 12.31 -6.42 -6.29
C LEU A 74 11.94 -7.50 -7.30
N SER A 75 12.67 -7.62 -8.42
CA SER A 75 12.47 -8.70 -9.38
C SER A 75 12.69 -10.07 -8.72
N THR A 76 13.69 -10.18 -7.87
CA THR A 76 13.99 -11.41 -7.11
C THR A 76 12.96 -11.65 -6.01
N LEU A 77 12.58 -10.62 -5.24
CA LEU A 77 11.60 -10.73 -4.14
C LEU A 77 10.23 -11.24 -4.62
N TYR A 78 9.81 -10.82 -5.81
CA TYR A 78 8.51 -11.18 -6.37
C TYR A 78 8.57 -12.26 -7.46
N ASP A 79 9.74 -12.86 -7.68
CA ASP A 79 9.95 -13.90 -8.72
C ASP A 79 9.29 -13.51 -10.06
N LEU A 80 9.73 -12.36 -10.61
CA LEU A 80 9.05 -11.75 -11.74
C LEU A 80 9.00 -12.66 -12.96
N PRO A 81 7.83 -12.80 -13.58
CA PRO A 81 7.71 -13.52 -14.85
C PRO A 81 8.54 -12.86 -15.96
N ALA A 82 8.90 -13.65 -16.97
CA ALA A 82 9.64 -13.15 -18.11
C ALA A 82 8.93 -11.95 -18.79
N GLY A 83 9.67 -10.89 -19.03
CA GLY A 83 9.17 -9.69 -19.67
C GLY A 83 8.52 -8.68 -18.74
N TYR A 84 8.30 -9.02 -17.46
CA TYR A 84 7.88 -8.03 -16.47
C TYR A 84 9.03 -7.10 -16.10
N GLU A 85 8.69 -5.85 -15.80
CA GLU A 85 9.68 -4.83 -15.44
C GLU A 85 9.26 -4.06 -14.18
N VAL A 86 10.25 -3.68 -13.38
CA VAL A 86 10.04 -2.74 -12.28
C VAL A 86 10.28 -1.31 -12.77
N ALA A 87 9.28 -0.45 -12.58
CA ALA A 87 9.39 0.99 -12.80
C ALA A 87 9.20 1.74 -11.48
N LEU A 88 9.80 2.91 -11.37
CA LEU A 88 9.68 3.77 -10.20
C LEU A 88 9.82 5.27 -10.56
N GLY A 89 9.29 6.11 -9.70
CA GLY A 89 9.37 7.56 -9.88
C GLY A 89 8.97 8.33 -8.62
N ASN A 90 9.10 9.65 -8.69
CA ASN A 90 8.67 10.54 -7.61
C ASN A 90 7.15 10.58 -7.48
N GLY A 91 6.66 10.76 -6.24
CA GLY A 91 5.25 10.86 -5.91
C GLY A 91 4.88 9.89 -4.78
N GLY A 92 3.92 9.08 -4.98
CA GLY A 92 3.43 8.04 -4.09
C GLY A 92 2.39 7.23 -4.84
N ALA A 93 1.79 6.22 -4.23
CA ALA A 93 0.76 5.40 -4.88
C ALA A 93 -0.43 6.25 -5.37
N THR A 94 -0.75 7.35 -4.70
CA THR A 94 -1.80 8.27 -5.15
C THR A 94 -1.46 8.91 -6.51
N LEU A 95 -0.20 9.27 -6.76
CA LEU A 95 0.22 9.73 -8.09
C LEU A 95 0.10 8.60 -9.13
N PHE A 96 0.35 7.36 -8.72
CA PHE A 96 0.21 6.22 -9.62
C PHE A 96 -1.26 6.00 -10.04
N TRP A 97 -2.25 6.36 -9.21
CA TRP A 97 -3.66 6.33 -9.64
C TRP A 97 -3.92 7.24 -10.84
N ASP A 98 -3.42 8.48 -10.79
CA ASP A 98 -3.51 9.41 -11.92
C ASP A 98 -2.75 8.85 -13.14
N MET A 99 -1.55 8.34 -12.93
CA MET A 99 -0.73 7.72 -13.98
C MET A 99 -1.43 6.51 -14.61
N ALA A 100 -2.00 5.61 -13.81
CA ALA A 100 -2.76 4.47 -14.31
C ALA A 100 -3.99 4.91 -15.10
N THR A 101 -4.70 5.94 -14.62
CA THR A 101 -5.87 6.51 -15.29
C THR A 101 -5.55 7.03 -16.68
N VAL A 102 -4.42 7.73 -16.86
CA VAL A 102 -4.06 8.32 -18.16
C VAL A 102 -3.28 7.37 -19.06
N SER A 103 -2.52 6.41 -18.50
CA SER A 103 -1.57 5.56 -19.23
C SER A 103 -2.00 4.09 -19.37
N LEU A 104 -2.94 3.60 -18.53
CA LEU A 104 -3.33 2.19 -18.52
C LEU A 104 -4.81 1.95 -18.81
N VAL A 105 -5.71 2.86 -18.44
CA VAL A 105 -7.14 2.72 -18.74
C VAL A 105 -7.45 3.39 -20.06
N GLU A 106 -8.00 2.62 -21.01
CA GLU A 106 -8.25 3.13 -22.35
C GLU A 106 -9.63 3.77 -22.48
N LYS A 107 -10.68 3.08 -22.03
CA LYS A 107 -12.08 3.52 -22.16
C LYS A 107 -12.83 3.48 -20.85
N ARG A 108 -12.78 2.34 -20.13
CA ARG A 108 -13.57 2.12 -18.94
C ARG A 108 -12.94 1.09 -18.02
N ALA A 109 -12.90 1.38 -16.73
CA ALA A 109 -12.46 0.43 -15.71
C ALA A 109 -13.63 -0.20 -14.94
N ALA A 110 -13.39 -1.39 -14.36
CA ALA A 110 -14.19 -1.96 -13.29
C ALA A 110 -13.39 -1.92 -11.98
N THR A 111 -13.99 -1.47 -10.89
CA THR A 111 -13.31 -1.29 -9.61
C THR A 111 -13.99 -2.05 -8.48
N GLY A 112 -13.19 -2.74 -7.64
CA GLY A 112 -13.63 -3.24 -6.34
C GLY A 112 -13.50 -2.14 -5.29
N VAL A 113 -14.57 -1.79 -4.59
CA VAL A 113 -14.61 -0.74 -3.56
C VAL A 113 -15.05 -1.34 -2.23
N TYR A 114 -14.14 -1.42 -1.25
CA TYR A 114 -14.39 -2.02 0.07
C TYR A 114 -13.65 -1.25 1.19
N GLY A 115 -13.31 0.01 0.92
CA GLY A 115 -12.77 0.95 1.89
C GLY A 115 -12.41 2.28 1.25
N GLU A 116 -11.70 3.10 2.00
CA GLU A 116 -11.44 4.49 1.63
C GLU A 116 -10.45 4.62 0.45
N PHE A 117 -9.40 3.77 0.39
CA PHE A 117 -8.39 3.88 -0.66
C PHE A 117 -8.91 3.35 -2.00
N THR A 118 -9.62 2.24 -1.98
CA THR A 118 -10.29 1.70 -3.18
C THR A 118 -11.33 2.66 -3.72
N LYS A 119 -12.10 3.34 -2.85
CA LYS A 119 -13.06 4.38 -3.23
C LYS A 119 -12.37 5.58 -3.86
N LYS A 120 -11.24 6.05 -3.31
CA LYS A 120 -10.48 7.17 -3.85
C LYS A 120 -9.99 6.87 -5.27
N PHE A 121 -9.41 5.71 -5.51
CA PHE A 121 -8.97 5.34 -6.86
C PHE A 121 -10.15 5.28 -7.85
N SER A 122 -11.26 4.68 -7.44
CA SER A 122 -12.50 4.68 -8.27
C SER A 122 -12.97 6.10 -8.61
N SER A 123 -12.86 7.04 -7.65
CA SER A 123 -13.20 8.45 -7.87
C SER A 123 -12.26 9.17 -8.84
N VAL A 124 -10.96 8.84 -8.84
CA VAL A 124 -9.99 9.36 -9.82
C VAL A 124 -10.38 8.93 -11.23
N LEU A 125 -10.73 7.66 -11.42
CA LEU A 125 -11.20 7.13 -12.70
C LEU A 125 -12.48 7.82 -13.17
N GLN A 126 -13.44 8.03 -12.27
CA GLN A 126 -14.70 8.74 -12.56
C GLN A 126 -14.48 10.20 -12.94
N GLY A 127 -13.49 10.86 -12.35
CA GLY A 127 -13.16 12.25 -12.66
C GLY A 127 -12.44 12.46 -13.99
N ALA A 128 -12.00 11.42 -14.66
CA ALA A 128 -11.24 11.52 -15.91
C ALA A 128 -12.15 11.82 -17.10
N PRO A 129 -12.03 13.00 -17.77
CA PRO A 129 -12.99 13.45 -18.78
C PRO A 129 -12.96 12.64 -20.09
N PHE A 130 -12.00 11.74 -20.25
CA PHE A 130 -11.81 10.91 -21.43
C PHE A 130 -12.16 9.43 -21.18
N LEU A 131 -12.62 9.09 -19.98
CA LEU A 131 -13.10 7.75 -19.63
C LEU A 131 -14.63 7.75 -19.45
N ALA A 132 -15.25 6.61 -19.68
CA ALA A 132 -16.61 6.36 -19.22
C ALA A 132 -16.57 6.07 -17.70
N ASP A 133 -17.67 6.34 -17.00
CA ASP A 133 -17.81 6.06 -15.58
C ASP A 133 -17.43 4.61 -15.26
N PRO A 134 -16.63 4.38 -14.21
CA PRO A 134 -16.22 3.02 -13.85
C PRO A 134 -17.41 2.15 -13.44
N ALA A 135 -17.32 0.86 -13.73
CA ALA A 135 -18.22 -0.11 -13.14
C ALA A 135 -17.76 -0.42 -11.70
N VAL A 136 -18.56 -0.05 -10.72
CA VAL A 136 -18.20 -0.16 -9.29
C VAL A 136 -18.84 -1.39 -8.67
N PHE A 137 -18.01 -2.29 -8.14
CA PHE A 137 -18.39 -3.41 -7.30
C PHE A 137 -18.10 -3.03 -5.85
N GLN A 138 -19.15 -2.83 -5.04
CA GLN A 138 -18.99 -2.27 -3.71
C GLN A 138 -19.45 -3.26 -2.63
N ALA A 139 -18.68 -3.32 -1.53
CA ALA A 139 -19.05 -3.99 -0.29
C ALA A 139 -19.02 -3.00 0.89
N PRO A 140 -19.75 -3.31 1.98
CA PRO A 140 -19.62 -2.59 3.24
C PRO A 140 -18.19 -2.70 3.80
N PRO A 141 -17.76 -1.75 4.66
CA PRO A 141 -16.49 -1.85 5.37
C PRO A 141 -16.36 -3.17 6.14
N GLY A 142 -15.22 -3.85 5.99
CA GLY A 142 -14.98 -5.17 6.60
C GLY A 142 -15.35 -6.36 5.73
N GLU A 143 -16.03 -6.13 4.61
CA GLU A 143 -16.34 -7.13 3.59
C GLU A 143 -15.53 -6.89 2.31
N LEU A 144 -15.55 -7.85 1.38
CA LEU A 144 -14.80 -7.79 0.12
C LEU A 144 -15.75 -7.76 -1.07
N ALA A 145 -15.48 -6.86 -2.02
CA ALA A 145 -16.04 -6.89 -3.36
C ALA A 145 -14.93 -6.82 -4.40
N LEU A 146 -14.84 -7.83 -5.24
CA LEU A 146 -13.91 -7.86 -6.38
C LEU A 146 -14.67 -7.61 -7.69
N PRO A 147 -14.06 -6.92 -8.65
CA PRO A 147 -14.66 -6.71 -9.95
C PRO A 147 -14.79 -8.04 -10.70
N GLN A 148 -15.92 -8.21 -11.36
CA GLN A 148 -16.23 -9.38 -12.20
C GLN A 148 -16.24 -8.99 -13.68
N ALA A 149 -16.16 -9.99 -14.55
CA ALA A 149 -16.20 -9.78 -15.99
C ALA A 149 -17.47 -9.02 -16.42
N LEU A 150 -17.26 -7.94 -17.15
CA LEU A 150 -18.29 -7.15 -17.81
C LEU A 150 -17.84 -6.77 -19.21
N GLY A 151 -18.79 -6.64 -20.14
CA GLY A 151 -18.51 -6.12 -21.48
C GLY A 151 -17.97 -4.68 -21.42
N GLU A 152 -17.10 -4.34 -22.38
CA GLU A 152 -16.54 -3.00 -22.56
C GLU A 152 -15.62 -2.50 -21.41
N ILE A 153 -15.10 -3.39 -20.59
CA ILE A 153 -14.11 -3.08 -19.56
C ILE A 153 -12.72 -3.44 -20.09
N ASP A 154 -11.81 -2.47 -20.04
CA ASP A 154 -10.41 -2.65 -20.48
C ASP A 154 -9.39 -2.64 -19.33
N ALA A 155 -9.84 -2.35 -18.10
CA ALA A 155 -9.03 -2.44 -16.87
C ALA A 155 -9.87 -2.85 -15.66
N TYR A 156 -9.35 -3.75 -14.85
CA TYR A 156 -9.93 -4.22 -13.59
C TYR A 156 -9.02 -3.80 -12.43
N ALA A 157 -9.56 -3.13 -11.42
CA ALA A 157 -8.75 -2.53 -10.37
C ALA A 157 -9.29 -2.77 -8.96
N TRP A 158 -8.40 -3.13 -8.02
CA TRP A 158 -8.69 -3.26 -6.60
C TRP A 158 -7.42 -3.12 -5.75
N ALA A 159 -7.54 -3.10 -4.43
CA ALA A 159 -6.40 -3.14 -3.53
C ALA A 159 -6.10 -4.57 -3.07
N HIS A 160 -4.83 -4.96 -3.01
CA HIS A 160 -4.42 -6.21 -2.37
C HIS A 160 -4.71 -6.18 -0.87
N ASN A 161 -4.50 -5.03 -0.23
CA ASN A 161 -4.88 -4.78 1.15
C ASN A 161 -5.50 -3.39 1.29
N GLU A 162 -6.71 -3.32 1.79
CA GLU A 162 -7.39 -2.06 2.08
C GLU A 162 -7.05 -1.60 3.50
N THR A 163 -6.21 -0.59 3.61
CA THR A 163 -5.68 -0.13 4.90
C THR A 163 -6.77 0.39 5.84
N SER A 164 -7.81 1.02 5.30
CA SER A 164 -8.85 1.68 6.10
C SER A 164 -9.78 0.71 6.81
N THR A 165 -9.89 -0.52 6.30
CA THR A 165 -10.78 -1.56 6.85
C THR A 165 -10.06 -2.80 7.34
N GLY A 166 -8.79 -2.99 6.96
CA GLY A 166 -8.04 -4.20 7.29
C GLY A 166 -8.48 -5.43 6.49
N VAL A 167 -9.08 -5.23 5.31
CA VAL A 167 -9.47 -6.32 4.40
C VAL A 167 -8.31 -6.64 3.46
N VAL A 168 -7.89 -7.91 3.41
CA VAL A 168 -6.97 -8.44 2.39
C VAL A 168 -7.76 -9.12 1.28
N ALA A 169 -7.43 -8.80 0.02
CA ALA A 169 -8.05 -9.38 -1.15
C ALA A 169 -7.09 -10.37 -1.85
N PRO A 170 -7.59 -11.45 -2.44
CA PRO A 170 -6.76 -12.33 -3.25
C PRO A 170 -6.26 -11.63 -4.50
N ILE A 171 -5.05 -12.01 -4.95
CA ILE A 171 -4.49 -11.59 -6.23
C ILE A 171 -4.71 -12.71 -7.23
N ARG A 172 -5.78 -12.57 -7.99
CA ARG A 172 -6.16 -13.49 -9.05
C ARG A 172 -6.84 -12.71 -10.18
N ARG A 173 -6.39 -12.91 -11.41
CA ARG A 173 -7.05 -12.35 -12.59
C ARG A 173 -8.51 -12.83 -12.63
N PRO A 174 -9.50 -11.94 -12.78
CA PRO A 174 -10.91 -12.35 -12.85
C PRO A 174 -11.13 -13.31 -14.02
N ASP A 175 -11.97 -14.32 -13.81
CA ASP A 175 -12.31 -15.28 -14.87
C ASP A 175 -13.13 -14.58 -15.98
N GLU A 176 -13.03 -15.07 -17.21
CA GLU A 176 -13.82 -14.64 -18.37
C GLU A 176 -13.65 -13.17 -18.82
N ILE A 177 -12.61 -12.46 -18.35
CA ILE A 177 -12.29 -11.13 -18.85
C ILE A 177 -11.59 -11.23 -20.23
N ASP A 178 -11.70 -10.16 -21.02
CA ASP A 178 -10.95 -10.05 -22.28
C ASP A 178 -9.45 -10.16 -22.01
N GLU A 179 -8.74 -10.94 -22.81
CA GLU A 179 -7.28 -11.15 -22.69
C GLU A 179 -6.48 -9.84 -22.78
N LYS A 180 -7.04 -8.82 -23.44
CA LYS A 180 -6.42 -7.50 -23.55
C LYS A 180 -6.74 -6.59 -22.36
N SER A 181 -7.70 -6.95 -21.51
CA SER A 181 -7.98 -6.17 -20.32
C SER A 181 -6.85 -6.27 -19.30
N LEU A 182 -6.49 -5.15 -18.68
CA LEU A 182 -5.43 -5.08 -17.68
C LEU A 182 -5.98 -5.29 -16.26
N VAL A 183 -5.16 -5.88 -15.42
CA VAL A 183 -5.40 -6.03 -13.97
C VAL A 183 -4.46 -5.11 -13.20
N LEU A 184 -5.03 -4.13 -12.49
CA LEU A 184 -4.32 -3.09 -11.75
C LEU A 184 -4.54 -3.27 -10.25
N VAL A 185 -3.49 -3.53 -9.50
CA VAL A 185 -3.58 -3.84 -8.08
C VAL A 185 -2.80 -2.84 -7.25
N ASP A 186 -3.52 -2.12 -6.38
CA ASP A 186 -2.88 -1.30 -5.35
C ASP A 186 -2.38 -2.19 -4.22
N ALA A 187 -1.07 -2.29 -4.12
CA ALA A 187 -0.38 -3.07 -3.11
C ALA A 187 0.30 -2.22 -2.04
N THR A 188 -0.06 -0.95 -1.91
CA THR A 188 0.66 0.01 -1.06
C THR A 188 0.85 -0.47 0.37
N SER A 189 -0.14 -1.08 0.97
CA SER A 189 -0.01 -1.64 2.32
C SER A 189 0.25 -3.16 2.35
N ALA A 190 0.24 -3.84 1.19
CA ALA A 190 0.53 -5.27 1.10
C ALA A 190 1.99 -5.57 0.72
N ALA A 191 2.56 -4.76 -0.19
CA ALA A 191 3.91 -4.97 -0.71
C ALA A 191 4.96 -5.03 0.40
N GLY A 192 5.81 -6.06 0.36
CA GLY A 192 6.82 -6.32 1.39
C GLY A 192 6.31 -7.06 2.63
N GLY A 193 4.99 -7.36 2.72
CA GLY A 193 4.42 -8.03 3.90
C GLY A 193 3.40 -9.13 3.59
N VAL A 194 2.87 -9.16 2.36
CA VAL A 194 1.93 -10.20 1.89
C VAL A 194 2.47 -10.77 0.60
N THR A 195 2.41 -12.09 0.45
CA THR A 195 2.80 -12.76 -0.81
C THR A 195 1.81 -12.44 -1.92
N ALA A 196 2.29 -12.31 -3.15
CA ALA A 196 1.47 -12.08 -4.33
C ALA A 196 2.02 -12.87 -5.51
N ASP A 197 1.14 -13.51 -6.27
CA ASP A 197 1.45 -13.99 -7.61
C ASP A 197 1.26 -12.84 -8.60
N VAL A 198 2.34 -12.10 -8.86
CA VAL A 198 2.31 -10.92 -9.73
C VAL A 198 1.98 -11.26 -11.18
N ALA A 199 2.10 -12.54 -11.60
CA ALA A 199 1.68 -12.99 -12.92
C ALA A 199 0.17 -12.83 -13.16
N GLN A 200 -0.62 -12.73 -12.09
CA GLN A 200 -2.06 -12.46 -12.14
C GLN A 200 -2.39 -10.98 -12.40
N THR A 201 -1.39 -10.10 -12.45
CA THR A 201 -1.56 -8.65 -12.55
C THR A 201 -0.83 -8.08 -13.76
N ASP A 202 -1.27 -6.94 -14.24
CA ASP A 202 -0.56 -6.16 -15.26
C ASP A 202 0.16 -4.94 -14.66
N ALA A 203 -0.36 -4.41 -13.56
CA ALA A 203 0.32 -3.43 -12.74
C ALA A 203 0.08 -3.74 -11.26
N TYR A 204 1.12 -4.16 -10.55
CA TYR A 204 1.16 -4.31 -9.09
C TYR A 204 1.98 -3.16 -8.54
N TYR A 205 1.32 -2.15 -7.98
CA TYR A 205 1.97 -0.89 -7.62
C TYR A 205 1.84 -0.56 -6.15
N PHE A 206 2.82 0.17 -5.63
CA PHE A 206 2.92 0.50 -4.22
C PHE A 206 3.82 1.71 -3.96
N SER A 207 3.86 2.14 -2.71
CA SER A 207 4.77 3.14 -2.19
C SER A 207 5.53 2.57 -0.99
N PRO A 208 6.83 2.91 -0.79
CA PRO A 208 7.72 2.11 0.06
C PRO A 208 7.60 2.37 1.56
N GLN A 209 6.80 3.34 2.02
CA GLN A 209 6.71 3.73 3.43
C GLN A 209 5.95 2.75 4.33
N LYS A 210 5.35 1.69 3.77
CA LYS A 210 4.62 0.67 4.53
C LYS A 210 5.56 -0.49 4.91
N ASN A 211 5.26 -1.74 4.55
CA ASN A 211 6.07 -2.89 4.96
C ASN A 211 7.51 -2.88 4.42
N LEU A 212 7.76 -2.15 3.33
CA LEU A 212 9.13 -1.96 2.84
C LEU A 212 9.96 -0.99 3.71
N SER A 213 9.38 -0.43 4.76
CA SER A 213 10.09 0.26 5.84
C SER A 213 11.14 1.28 5.35
N SER A 214 10.81 1.96 4.25
CA SER A 214 11.49 3.13 3.72
C SER A 214 10.58 4.36 3.90
N ASP A 215 11.02 5.54 3.54
CA ASP A 215 10.17 6.72 3.64
C ASP A 215 9.27 6.87 2.40
N GLY A 216 8.31 7.81 2.44
CA GLY A 216 7.45 8.14 1.31
C GLY A 216 8.18 8.89 0.19
N GLY A 217 7.41 9.34 -0.81
CA GLY A 217 7.90 10.18 -1.89
C GLY A 217 8.24 9.44 -3.19
N LEU A 218 8.07 8.13 -3.23
CA LEU A 218 8.22 7.31 -4.43
C LEU A 218 6.95 6.48 -4.67
N TRP A 219 6.66 6.23 -5.93
CA TRP A 219 5.85 5.10 -6.36
C TRP A 219 6.74 4.06 -7.04
N LEU A 220 6.36 2.80 -6.93
CA LEU A 220 6.96 1.66 -7.63
C LEU A 220 5.84 0.85 -8.26
N ALA A 221 6.13 0.22 -9.40
CA ALA A 221 5.19 -0.65 -10.07
C ALA A 221 5.93 -1.82 -10.73
N ILE A 222 5.40 -3.01 -10.55
CA ILE A 222 5.73 -4.20 -11.34
C ILE A 222 4.74 -4.24 -12.50
N LEU A 223 5.24 -4.21 -13.71
CA LEU A 223 4.46 -4.03 -14.93
C LEU A 223 4.61 -5.22 -15.86
N SER A 224 3.50 -5.74 -16.37
CA SER A 224 3.48 -6.75 -17.42
C SER A 224 3.88 -6.15 -18.78
N PRO A 225 4.30 -6.98 -19.75
CA PRO A 225 4.48 -6.53 -21.14
C PRO A 225 3.23 -5.85 -21.70
N ALA A 226 2.03 -6.37 -21.38
CA ALA A 226 0.76 -5.80 -21.84
C ALA A 226 0.50 -4.38 -21.28
N ALA A 227 0.85 -4.14 -20.01
CA ALA A 227 0.74 -2.80 -19.41
C ALA A 227 1.71 -1.81 -20.07
N ILE A 228 2.94 -2.25 -20.32
CA ILE A 228 3.96 -1.42 -20.99
C ILE A 228 3.50 -1.06 -22.42
N GLU A 229 3.07 -2.03 -23.20
CA GLU A 229 2.55 -1.82 -24.55
C GLU A 229 1.33 -0.88 -24.55
N ARG A 230 0.40 -1.07 -23.59
CA ARG A 230 -0.77 -0.19 -23.42
C ARG A 230 -0.33 1.24 -23.16
N SER A 231 0.63 1.47 -22.28
CA SER A 231 1.11 2.81 -21.96
C SER A 231 1.77 3.50 -23.18
N GLU A 232 2.59 2.79 -23.93
CA GLU A 232 3.23 3.28 -25.16
C GLU A 232 2.19 3.65 -26.23
N ARG A 233 1.17 2.81 -26.41
CA ARG A 233 0.08 3.05 -27.36
C ARG A 233 -0.78 4.27 -26.98
N LEU A 234 -1.12 4.44 -25.69
CA LEU A 234 -1.92 5.57 -25.23
C LEU A 234 -1.15 6.90 -25.33
N THR A 235 0.15 6.90 -25.05
CA THR A 235 1.02 8.09 -25.21
C THR A 235 1.11 8.56 -26.65
N THR A 236 1.03 7.64 -27.63
CA THR A 236 1.06 7.98 -29.06
C THR A 236 -0.32 8.26 -29.64
N SER A 237 -1.39 8.13 -28.85
CA SER A 237 -2.76 8.42 -29.24
C SER A 237 -3.06 9.93 -29.25
N ALA A 238 -4.32 10.31 -29.54
CA ALA A 238 -4.78 11.69 -29.41
C ALA A 238 -4.99 12.15 -27.96
N ARG A 239 -4.83 11.26 -26.96
CA ARG A 239 -4.94 11.60 -25.54
C ARG A 239 -3.74 12.42 -25.12
N TRP A 240 -4.00 13.60 -24.55
CA TRP A 240 -2.92 14.35 -23.89
C TRP A 240 -2.55 13.68 -22.57
N VAL A 241 -1.30 13.26 -22.49
CA VAL A 241 -0.71 12.65 -21.26
C VAL A 241 0.37 13.58 -20.73
N PRO A 242 0.22 14.13 -19.50
CA PRO A 242 1.29 14.91 -18.87
C PRO A 242 2.56 14.06 -18.71
N GLN A 243 3.74 14.64 -19.01
CA GLN A 243 5.01 13.91 -18.97
C GLN A 243 5.27 13.20 -17.63
N MET A 244 4.88 13.80 -16.51
CA MET A 244 5.04 13.20 -15.18
C MET A 244 4.10 12.01 -14.92
N LEU A 245 3.02 11.91 -15.68
CA LEU A 245 2.04 10.82 -15.61
C LEU A 245 2.15 9.84 -16.77
N ASP A 246 3.16 10.03 -17.63
CA ASP A 246 3.45 9.15 -18.75
C ASP A 246 4.27 7.95 -18.28
N LEU A 247 3.59 6.81 -18.12
CA LEU A 247 4.22 5.58 -17.67
C LEU A 247 5.27 5.07 -18.67
N SER A 248 5.09 5.29 -19.97
CA SER A 248 6.07 4.89 -20.98
C SER A 248 7.39 5.66 -20.83
N VAL A 249 7.30 6.94 -20.49
CA VAL A 249 8.47 7.78 -20.18
C VAL A 249 9.17 7.28 -18.90
N ALA A 250 8.41 6.93 -17.87
CA ALA A 250 8.97 6.38 -16.63
C ALA A 250 9.70 5.04 -16.90
N VAL A 251 9.07 4.10 -17.60
CA VAL A 251 9.66 2.81 -17.99
C VAL A 251 10.95 3.01 -18.78
N LYS A 252 10.94 3.91 -19.79
CA LYS A 252 12.13 4.23 -20.59
C LYS A 252 13.29 4.74 -19.73
N ASN A 253 13.03 5.59 -18.75
CA ASN A 253 14.06 6.06 -17.82
C ASN A 253 14.57 4.93 -16.93
N CYS A 254 13.66 4.09 -16.39
CA CYS A 254 14.04 2.97 -15.54
C CYS A 254 14.89 1.92 -16.27
N ARG A 255 14.66 1.69 -17.56
CA ARG A 255 15.52 0.83 -18.40
C ARG A 255 16.96 1.36 -18.52
N ALA A 256 17.16 2.66 -18.31
CA ALA A 256 18.47 3.30 -18.22
C ALA A 256 18.96 3.46 -16.75
N ASP A 257 18.30 2.81 -15.78
CA ASP A 257 18.54 2.93 -14.35
C ASP A 257 18.45 4.37 -13.84
N GLN A 258 17.48 5.11 -14.34
CA GLN A 258 17.23 6.50 -13.99
C GLN A 258 15.74 6.74 -13.71
N THR A 259 15.46 7.88 -13.12
CA THR A 259 14.12 8.46 -13.04
C THR A 259 14.03 9.67 -13.97
N LEU A 260 12.80 10.10 -14.30
CA LEU A 260 12.57 11.25 -15.18
C LEU A 260 13.27 12.53 -14.65
N ASN A 261 13.21 12.74 -13.35
CA ASN A 261 13.86 13.84 -12.62
C ASN A 261 14.51 13.30 -11.34
N THR A 262 15.23 14.15 -10.61
CA THR A 262 15.90 13.73 -9.37
C THR A 262 14.91 13.12 -8.39
N PRO A 263 15.11 11.85 -7.99
CA PRO A 263 14.24 11.16 -7.04
C PRO A 263 14.55 11.56 -5.59
N ALA A 264 13.70 11.13 -4.68
CA ALA A 264 13.95 11.18 -3.23
C ALA A 264 15.09 10.22 -2.88
N LEU A 265 16.35 10.68 -2.95
CA LEU A 265 17.55 9.84 -2.81
C LEU A 265 17.59 9.11 -1.47
N ALA A 266 17.22 9.77 -0.37
CA ALA A 266 17.18 9.12 0.93
C ALA A 266 16.22 7.91 0.93
N THR A 267 15.04 8.08 0.35
CA THR A 267 14.05 6.99 0.21
C THR A 267 14.57 5.85 -0.66
N LEU A 268 15.28 6.16 -1.77
CA LEU A 268 15.89 5.12 -2.61
C LEU A 268 16.92 4.30 -1.84
N VAL A 269 17.84 4.96 -1.12
CA VAL A 269 18.89 4.27 -0.34
C VAL A 269 18.27 3.41 0.76
N MET A 270 17.26 3.94 1.46
CA MET A 270 16.57 3.18 2.50
C MET A 270 15.80 1.99 1.93
N LEU A 271 15.18 2.15 0.76
CA LEU A 271 14.45 1.09 0.09
C LEU A 271 15.39 -0.04 -0.37
N GLU A 272 16.51 0.30 -1.00
CA GLU A 272 17.52 -0.67 -1.43
C GLU A 272 18.05 -1.48 -0.23
N ALA A 273 18.43 -0.82 0.85
CA ALA A 273 18.88 -1.48 2.07
C ALA A 273 17.79 -2.40 2.67
N GLN A 274 16.53 -2.04 2.53
CA GLN A 274 15.42 -2.86 3.02
C GLN A 274 15.13 -4.06 2.10
N CYS A 275 15.16 -3.88 0.79
CA CYS A 275 14.97 -4.98 -0.16
C CYS A 275 16.07 -6.06 0.02
N ARG A 276 17.34 -5.64 0.13
CA ARG A 276 18.46 -6.52 0.42
C ARG A 276 18.27 -7.26 1.74
N TRP A 277 17.89 -6.54 2.80
CA TRP A 277 17.63 -7.16 4.10
C TRP A 277 16.51 -8.19 4.04
N LEU A 278 15.44 -7.95 3.29
CA LEU A 278 14.38 -8.92 3.08
C LEU A 278 14.91 -10.18 2.38
N LEU A 279 15.70 -10.04 1.33
CA LEU A 279 16.33 -11.15 0.61
C LEU A 279 17.24 -11.98 1.54
N ASP A 280 18.08 -11.31 2.32
CA ASP A 280 19.00 -11.96 3.27
C ASP A 280 18.28 -12.75 4.37
N ASN A 281 17.03 -12.40 4.66
CA ASN A 281 16.21 -13.10 5.67
C ASN A 281 15.25 -14.16 5.09
N GLY A 282 15.25 -14.41 3.79
CA GLY A 282 14.40 -15.41 3.15
C GLY A 282 13.26 -14.86 2.31
N GLY A 283 13.35 -13.59 1.92
CA GLY A 283 12.48 -12.94 0.93
C GLY A 283 11.02 -12.80 1.38
N MET A 284 10.12 -12.80 0.41
CA MET A 284 8.69 -12.58 0.67
C MET A 284 8.04 -13.66 1.53
N THR A 285 8.51 -14.91 1.45
CA THR A 285 7.99 -16.00 2.29
C THR A 285 8.27 -15.74 3.77
N TRP A 286 9.47 -15.30 4.11
CA TRP A 286 9.82 -14.93 5.47
C TRP A 286 9.04 -13.70 5.95
N ALA A 287 8.96 -12.66 5.11
CA ALA A 287 8.24 -11.42 5.44
C ALA A 287 6.76 -11.69 5.74
N ALA A 288 6.08 -12.44 4.88
CA ALA A 288 4.67 -12.80 5.06
C ALA A 288 4.44 -13.67 6.31
N SER A 289 5.34 -14.61 6.59
CA SER A 289 5.27 -15.42 7.82
C SER A 289 5.40 -14.55 9.08
N ARG A 290 6.28 -13.55 9.04
CA ARG A 290 6.49 -12.64 10.16
C ARG A 290 5.28 -11.74 10.38
N THR A 291 4.72 -11.15 9.33
CA THR A 291 3.52 -10.30 9.44
C THR A 291 2.31 -11.11 9.93
N ALA A 292 2.09 -12.30 9.38
CA ALA A 292 1.02 -13.20 9.83
C ALA A 292 1.18 -13.59 11.32
N SER A 293 2.41 -13.86 11.77
CA SER A 293 2.67 -14.16 13.18
C SER A 293 2.34 -13.00 14.11
N THR A 294 2.76 -11.78 13.76
CA THR A 294 2.52 -10.59 14.59
C THR A 294 1.06 -10.17 14.60
N SER A 295 0.39 -10.14 13.45
CA SER A 295 -1.05 -9.84 13.37
C SER A 295 -1.88 -10.90 14.08
N GLY A 296 -1.51 -12.18 13.99
CA GLY A 296 -2.18 -13.26 14.70
C GLY A 296 -2.14 -13.13 16.23
N ILE A 297 -1.13 -12.47 16.79
CA ILE A 297 -1.10 -12.15 18.22
C ILE A 297 -2.21 -11.13 18.55
N LEU A 298 -2.33 -10.07 17.74
CA LEU A 298 -3.33 -9.03 17.95
C LEU A 298 -4.75 -9.53 17.74
N TYR A 299 -4.99 -10.35 16.70
CA TYR A 299 -6.31 -10.93 16.46
C TYR A 299 -6.73 -11.86 17.60
N ARG A 300 -5.86 -12.75 18.08
CA ARG A 300 -6.15 -13.58 19.26
C ARG A 300 -6.46 -12.73 20.48
N TRP A 301 -5.66 -11.71 20.76
CA TRP A 301 -5.92 -10.78 21.86
C TRP A 301 -7.31 -10.14 21.71
N ALA A 302 -7.69 -9.70 20.52
CA ALA A 302 -8.99 -9.08 20.27
C ALA A 302 -10.16 -10.08 20.42
N GLU A 303 -9.95 -11.35 20.09
CA GLU A 303 -10.96 -12.41 20.25
C GLU A 303 -11.11 -12.88 21.71
N ASP A 304 -10.00 -12.89 22.46
CA ASP A 304 -9.98 -13.33 23.86
C ASP A 304 -10.45 -12.23 24.85
N ASN A 305 -10.42 -10.97 24.43
CA ASN A 305 -10.81 -9.84 25.27
C ASN A 305 -12.31 -9.51 25.11
N PRO A 306 -13.10 -9.53 26.22
CA PRO A 306 -14.55 -9.30 26.16
C PRO A 306 -14.95 -7.88 25.71
N LEU A 307 -14.02 -6.93 25.67
CA LEU A 307 -14.25 -5.53 25.29
C LEU A 307 -13.79 -5.23 23.85
N THR A 308 -13.35 -6.26 23.09
CA THR A 308 -12.85 -6.04 21.73
C THR A 308 -13.32 -7.15 20.78
N THR A 309 -13.41 -6.80 19.49
CA THR A 309 -13.67 -7.76 18.42
C THR A 309 -12.88 -7.39 17.18
N PRO A 310 -12.35 -8.34 16.40
CA PRO A 310 -11.80 -8.01 15.09
C PRO A 310 -12.87 -7.37 14.20
N PHE A 311 -12.59 -6.19 13.65
CA PHE A 311 -13.52 -5.47 12.77
C PHE A 311 -13.89 -6.30 11.53
N VAL A 312 -12.87 -6.95 10.90
CA VAL A 312 -13.12 -7.91 9.82
C VAL A 312 -13.54 -9.25 10.42
N THR A 313 -14.81 -9.58 10.29
CA THR A 313 -15.41 -10.75 10.93
C THR A 313 -14.97 -12.06 10.30
N ASP A 314 -14.84 -12.11 8.95
CA ASP A 314 -14.32 -13.29 8.25
C ASP A 314 -12.80 -13.41 8.42
N PRO A 315 -12.30 -14.45 9.12
CA PRO A 315 -10.86 -14.64 9.31
C PRO A 315 -10.05 -14.75 8.00
N ALA A 316 -10.67 -15.22 6.91
CA ALA A 316 -10.02 -15.35 5.61
C ALA A 316 -9.75 -14.00 4.93
N LEU A 317 -10.46 -12.95 5.33
CA LEU A 317 -10.31 -11.59 4.81
C LEU A 317 -9.50 -10.67 5.72
N ARG A 318 -9.06 -11.15 6.89
CA ARG A 318 -8.28 -10.36 7.84
C ARG A 318 -6.89 -10.07 7.32
N SER A 319 -6.53 -8.81 7.28
CA SER A 319 -5.20 -8.36 6.85
C SER A 319 -4.09 -8.85 7.78
N PRO A 320 -3.02 -9.45 7.26
CA PRO A 320 -1.84 -9.78 8.07
C PRO A 320 -0.92 -8.58 8.33
N VAL A 321 -1.22 -7.41 7.76
CA VAL A 321 -0.37 -6.21 7.84
C VAL A 321 -1.07 -5.00 8.45
N VAL A 322 -2.40 -5.01 8.53
CA VAL A 322 -3.21 -3.97 9.17
C VAL A 322 -4.30 -4.64 9.98
N VAL A 323 -4.14 -4.64 11.29
CA VAL A 323 -5.16 -5.19 12.20
C VAL A 323 -6.14 -4.09 12.59
N THR A 324 -7.42 -4.31 12.33
CA THR A 324 -8.51 -3.43 12.73
C THR A 324 -9.37 -4.10 13.80
N ILE A 325 -9.63 -3.38 14.88
CA ILE A 325 -10.29 -3.91 16.07
C ILE A 325 -11.36 -2.91 16.52
N ASP A 326 -12.57 -3.39 16.69
CA ASP A 326 -13.63 -2.65 17.37
C ASP A 326 -13.49 -2.78 18.88
N ILE A 327 -13.71 -1.67 19.56
CA ILE A 327 -13.71 -1.57 21.02
C ILE A 327 -15.13 -1.34 21.47
N ASP A 328 -15.55 -2.05 22.52
CA ASP A 328 -16.91 -1.94 23.10
C ASP A 328 -17.24 -0.47 23.45
N GLU A 329 -18.48 -0.07 23.18
CA GLU A 329 -18.96 1.32 23.39
C GLU A 329 -18.84 1.80 24.83
N SER A 330 -18.69 0.91 25.80
CA SER A 330 -18.45 1.26 27.21
C SER A 330 -17.03 1.82 27.47
N VAL A 331 -16.13 1.70 26.49
CA VAL A 331 -14.74 2.17 26.56
C VAL A 331 -14.57 3.39 25.66
N ASP A 332 -14.10 4.50 26.21
CA ASP A 332 -13.72 5.66 25.39
C ASP A 332 -12.37 5.40 24.71
N ALA A 333 -12.42 4.93 23.47
CA ALA A 333 -11.23 4.61 22.68
C ALA A 333 -10.31 5.83 22.40
N THR A 334 -10.81 7.07 22.62
CA THR A 334 -9.99 8.26 22.43
C THR A 334 -9.06 8.54 23.63
N GLN A 335 -9.30 7.84 24.73
CA GLN A 335 -8.49 7.93 25.95
C GLN A 335 -7.46 6.79 26.09
N LEU A 336 -7.48 5.84 25.17
CA LEU A 336 -6.54 4.73 25.09
C LEU A 336 -5.31 5.09 24.24
#